data_3da8f7150cf2dc1e82d384cfeda9d19f
#
_entry.id   3da8f7150cf2dc1e82d384cfeda9d19f
#
_cell.length_a   1.000
_cell.length_b   1.000
_cell.length_c   1.000
_cell.angle_alpha   90.00
_cell.angle_beta   90.00
_cell.angle_gamma   90.00
#
_symmetry.space_group_name_H-M   'P 1'
#
loop_
_entity.id
_entity.type
_entity.pdbx_description
1 polymer ?
#
loop_
_entity_poly.entity_id
_entity_poly.type
_entity_poly.pdbx_seq_one_letter_code
_entity_poly.pdbx_strand_id
1 'polypeptide(L)'
;MTNTTNKAAISLTTGLEDAEKVTVAFLVAVGAAESGRPTMMFLTKEAVRLAVPGVAVGTACDGCPPLSDLLARYQKAGGRYLVCPICVQSKHLDSSNFIAGAEAGGTVQLWEWIGDGATTFSY
;
A
#
# COMPACT_ATOMS: atom_id res chain seq x y z
N MET A 1 -29.33 2.47 -1.30
CA MET A 1 -28.69 1.71 -0.26
C MET A 1 -27.18 1.90 -0.34
N THR A 2 -26.59 2.18 0.77
CA THR A 2 -25.15 2.36 0.81
C THR A 2 -24.45 1.01 0.82
N ASN A 3 -23.51 0.83 -0.09
CA ASN A 3 -22.68 -0.35 -0.08
C ASN A 3 -21.40 -0.06 0.72
N THR A 4 -21.35 -0.54 1.96
CA THR A 4 -20.19 -0.36 2.82
C THR A 4 -19.11 -1.41 2.57
N THR A 5 -19.35 -2.35 1.62
CA THR A 5 -18.45 -3.47 1.37
C THR A 5 -17.67 -3.33 0.08
N ASN A 6 -17.69 -2.16 -0.57
CA ASN A 6 -16.90 -1.98 -1.79
C ASN A 6 -15.46 -1.58 -1.52
N LYS A 7 -14.97 -1.85 -0.32
CA LYS A 7 -13.57 -1.64 0.04
C LYS A 7 -12.65 -2.58 -0.72
N ALA A 8 -11.42 -2.14 -0.90
CA ALA A 8 -10.36 -2.97 -1.46
C ALA A 8 -9.17 -3.00 -0.50
N ALA A 9 -8.62 -4.18 -0.30
CA ALA A 9 -7.44 -4.37 0.54
C ALA A 9 -6.39 -5.12 -0.28
N ILE A 10 -5.19 -4.57 -0.36
CA ILE A 10 -4.08 -5.20 -1.07
C ILE A 10 -2.99 -5.52 -0.05
N SER A 11 -2.71 -6.80 0.13
CA SER A 11 -1.62 -7.26 0.97
C SER A 11 -0.36 -7.34 0.12
N LEU A 12 0.62 -6.52 0.44
CA LEU A 12 1.88 -6.48 -0.30
C LEU A 12 3.03 -6.88 0.62
N THR A 13 3.70 -7.96 0.27
CA THR A 13 4.89 -8.46 0.99
C THR A 13 6.17 -8.13 0.25
N THR A 14 6.08 -7.81 -1.02
CA THR A 14 7.20 -7.63 -1.94
C THR A 14 7.63 -6.17 -1.94
N GLY A 15 8.92 -5.96 -1.84
CA GLY A 15 9.52 -4.64 -1.99
C GLY A 15 10.28 -4.52 -3.31
N LEU A 16 11.34 -3.71 -3.33
CA LEU A 16 12.05 -3.39 -4.56
C LEU A 16 12.92 -4.54 -5.07
N GLU A 17 12.97 -5.67 -4.37
CA GLU A 17 13.60 -6.88 -4.91
C GLU A 17 12.84 -7.42 -6.13
N ASP A 18 11.59 -7.01 -6.31
CA ASP A 18 10.78 -7.34 -7.48
C ASP A 18 9.93 -6.11 -7.85
N ALA A 19 10.55 -5.18 -8.54
CA ALA A 19 9.93 -3.91 -8.89
C ALA A 19 8.70 -4.10 -9.78
N GLU A 20 8.69 -5.12 -10.64
CA GLU A 20 7.55 -5.38 -11.51
C GLU A 20 6.32 -5.81 -10.68
N LYS A 21 6.52 -6.71 -9.73
CA LYS A 21 5.41 -7.17 -8.87
C LYS A 21 4.86 -6.01 -8.04
N VAL A 22 5.72 -5.17 -7.48
CA VAL A 22 5.30 -3.98 -6.74
C VAL A 22 4.49 -3.05 -7.65
N THR A 23 4.94 -2.85 -8.88
CA THR A 23 4.23 -2.01 -9.84
C THR A 23 2.84 -2.55 -10.13
N VAL A 24 2.71 -3.86 -10.33
CA VAL A 24 1.40 -4.49 -10.55
C VAL A 24 0.48 -4.28 -9.35
N ALA A 25 1.00 -4.47 -8.14
CA ALA A 25 0.23 -4.24 -6.92
C ALA A 25 -0.28 -2.80 -6.85
N PHE A 26 0.55 -1.82 -7.17
CA PHE A 26 0.15 -0.42 -7.18
C PHE A 26 -0.82 -0.09 -8.30
N LEU A 27 -0.72 -0.74 -9.46
CA LEU A 27 -1.71 -0.56 -10.53
C LEU A 27 -3.09 -1.01 -10.07
N VAL A 28 -3.17 -2.13 -9.37
CA VAL A 28 -4.44 -2.62 -8.81
C VAL A 28 -4.96 -1.66 -7.74
N ALA A 29 -4.08 -1.22 -6.84
CA ALA A 29 -4.47 -0.31 -5.75
C ALA A 29 -4.94 1.04 -6.29
N VAL A 30 -4.23 1.61 -7.24
CA VAL A 30 -4.61 2.88 -7.88
C VAL A 30 -5.95 2.73 -8.59
N GLY A 31 -6.14 1.62 -9.31
CA GLY A 31 -7.41 1.35 -9.99
C GLY A 31 -8.59 1.32 -9.02
N ALA A 32 -8.41 0.68 -7.87
CA ALA A 32 -9.44 0.62 -6.84
C ALA A 32 -9.72 2.02 -6.27
N ALA A 33 -8.68 2.74 -5.88
CA ALA A 33 -8.81 4.05 -5.26
C ALA A 33 -9.42 5.08 -6.22
N GLU A 34 -8.98 5.09 -7.48
CA GLU A 34 -9.50 6.02 -8.48
C GLU A 34 -10.92 5.70 -8.90
N SER A 35 -11.38 4.46 -8.70
CA SER A 35 -12.77 4.09 -8.97
C SER A 35 -13.70 4.44 -7.80
N GLY A 36 -13.19 5.08 -6.76
CA GLY A 36 -13.97 5.53 -5.61
C GLY A 36 -14.06 4.52 -4.48
N ARG A 37 -13.31 3.43 -4.52
CA ARG A 37 -13.31 2.46 -3.42
C ARG A 37 -12.39 2.93 -2.29
N PRO A 38 -12.84 2.88 -1.02
CA PRO A 38 -11.90 2.98 0.08
C PRO A 38 -10.85 1.88 -0.06
N THR A 39 -9.58 2.24 -0.09
CA THR A 39 -8.51 1.30 -0.43
C THR A 39 -7.40 1.35 0.62
N MET A 40 -6.97 0.18 1.07
CA MET A 40 -5.89 0.00 2.03
C MET A 40 -4.85 -0.94 1.47
N MET A 41 -3.60 -0.53 1.48
CA MET A 41 -2.48 -1.43 1.24
C MET A 41 -1.86 -1.81 2.57
N PHE A 42 -1.82 -3.11 2.86
CA PHE A 42 -1.16 -3.61 4.06
C PHE A 42 0.25 -4.04 3.69
N LEU A 43 1.23 -3.29 4.17
CA LEU A 43 2.64 -3.50 3.83
C LEU A 43 3.33 -4.33 4.91
N THR A 44 3.90 -5.46 4.49
CA THR A 44 4.66 -6.35 5.38
C THR A 44 5.96 -6.75 4.70
N LYS A 45 6.87 -7.34 5.46
CA LYS A 45 8.17 -7.80 4.94
C LYS A 45 8.90 -6.64 4.25
N GLU A 46 9.49 -6.87 3.10
CA GLU A 46 10.24 -5.84 2.39
C GLU A 46 9.36 -4.68 1.92
N ALA A 47 8.05 -4.91 1.76
CA ALA A 47 7.15 -3.84 1.33
C ALA A 47 7.06 -2.68 2.32
N VAL A 48 7.37 -2.88 3.60
CA VAL A 48 7.36 -1.77 4.57
C VAL A 48 8.33 -0.66 4.20
N ARG A 49 9.40 -0.98 3.46
CA ARG A 49 10.37 0.02 3.01
C ARG A 49 9.77 1.04 2.05
N LEU A 50 8.68 0.67 1.36
CA LEU A 50 8.00 1.59 0.43
C LEU A 50 7.34 2.77 1.15
N ALA A 51 7.08 2.63 2.45
CA ALA A 51 6.55 3.72 3.26
C ALA A 51 7.62 4.76 3.64
N VAL A 52 8.89 4.45 3.43
CA VAL A 52 9.98 5.39 3.72
C VAL A 52 10.06 6.41 2.59
N PRO A 53 10.05 7.73 2.90
CA PRO A 53 10.13 8.75 1.86
C PRO A 53 11.35 8.58 0.97
N GLY A 54 11.15 8.70 -0.33
CA GLY A 54 12.22 8.64 -1.33
C GLY A 54 12.57 7.24 -1.83
N VAL A 55 12.16 6.18 -1.14
CA VAL A 55 12.52 4.81 -1.53
C VAL A 55 11.97 4.45 -2.92
N ALA A 56 10.76 4.89 -3.24
CA ALA A 56 10.14 4.56 -4.52
C ALA A 56 10.66 5.42 -5.69
N VAL A 57 11.41 6.49 -5.39
CA VAL A 57 11.88 7.41 -6.42
C VAL A 57 12.92 6.73 -7.30
N GLY A 58 12.76 6.86 -8.62
CA GLY A 58 13.69 6.27 -9.58
C GLY A 58 13.42 4.81 -9.91
N THR A 59 12.39 4.21 -9.32
CA THR A 59 12.02 2.83 -9.59
C THR A 59 11.00 2.75 -10.72
N ALA A 60 11.34 1.98 -11.75
CA ALA A 60 10.41 1.69 -12.83
C ALA A 60 10.84 0.38 -13.51
N CYS A 61 9.89 -0.45 -13.91
CA CYS A 61 10.18 -1.60 -14.76
C CYS A 61 10.05 -1.18 -16.22
N ASP A 62 10.62 -1.98 -17.13
CA ASP A 62 10.55 -1.69 -18.56
C ASP A 62 9.09 -1.60 -19.02
N GLY A 63 8.73 -0.48 -19.65
CA GLY A 63 7.39 -0.25 -20.14
C GLY A 63 6.36 0.04 -19.06
N CYS A 64 6.78 0.19 -17.81
CA CYS A 64 5.89 0.47 -16.69
C CYS A 64 5.89 1.96 -16.36
N PRO A 65 4.79 2.48 -15.77
CA PRO A 65 4.83 3.82 -15.17
C PRO A 65 5.85 3.86 -14.04
N PRO A 66 6.52 4.99 -13.82
CA PRO A 66 7.38 5.14 -12.64
C PRO A 66 6.59 4.89 -11.37
N LEU A 67 7.19 4.18 -10.42
CA LEU A 67 6.51 3.83 -9.16
C LEU A 67 6.10 5.08 -8.38
N SER A 68 6.93 6.11 -8.37
CA SER A 68 6.61 7.37 -7.69
C SER A 68 5.33 8.03 -8.23
N ASP A 69 5.07 7.90 -9.53
CA ASP A 69 3.84 8.43 -10.13
C ASP A 69 2.61 7.66 -9.62
N LEU A 70 2.73 6.35 -9.47
CA LEU A 70 1.65 5.53 -8.95
C LEU A 70 1.37 5.84 -7.48
N LEU A 71 2.41 6.06 -6.68
CA LEU A 71 2.24 6.48 -5.29
C LEU A 71 1.52 7.84 -5.21
N ALA A 72 1.90 8.78 -6.06
CA ALA A 72 1.25 10.09 -6.08
C ALA A 72 -0.22 9.99 -6.47
N ARG A 73 -0.55 9.17 -7.46
CA ARG A 73 -1.94 8.94 -7.86
C ARG A 73 -2.73 8.25 -6.77
N TYR A 74 -2.12 7.27 -6.10
CA TYR A 74 -2.76 6.55 -5.00
C TYR A 74 -3.09 7.51 -3.86
N GLN A 75 -2.14 8.35 -3.47
CA GLN A 75 -2.34 9.36 -2.45
C GLN A 75 -3.45 10.34 -2.83
N LYS A 76 -3.42 10.85 -4.05
CA LYS A 76 -4.41 11.82 -4.53
C LYS A 76 -5.82 11.23 -4.53
N ALA A 77 -5.95 9.94 -4.79
CA ALA A 77 -7.23 9.26 -4.78
C ALA A 77 -7.70 8.86 -3.38
N GLY A 78 -6.95 9.19 -2.34
CA GLY A 78 -7.29 8.89 -0.96
C GLY A 78 -6.86 7.51 -0.48
N GLY A 79 -5.98 6.85 -1.22
CA GLY A 79 -5.45 5.56 -0.82
C GLY A 79 -4.64 5.63 0.47
N ARG A 80 -4.71 4.58 1.26
CA ARG A 80 -4.07 4.51 2.57
C ARG A 80 -3.14 3.30 2.64
N TYR A 81 -2.18 3.39 3.57
CA TYR A 81 -1.27 2.28 3.87
C TYR A 81 -1.32 1.97 5.35
N LEU A 82 -1.27 0.69 5.67
CA LEU A 82 -1.06 0.21 7.03
C LEU A 82 0.27 -0.54 7.03
N VAL A 83 1.21 -0.10 7.85
CA VAL A 83 2.59 -0.59 7.81
C VAL A 83 2.86 -1.45 9.04
N CYS A 84 3.22 -2.72 8.82
CA CYS A 84 3.38 -3.70 9.88
C CYS A 84 4.46 -3.26 10.88
N PRO A 85 4.12 -3.04 12.17
CA PRO A 85 5.11 -2.58 13.15
C PRO A 85 6.24 -3.56 13.41
N ILE A 86 5.95 -4.85 13.39
CA ILE A 86 6.98 -5.89 13.60
C ILE A 86 8.01 -5.81 12.49
N CYS A 87 7.57 -5.67 11.24
CA CYS A 87 8.48 -5.58 10.10
C CYS A 87 9.28 -4.27 10.13
N VAL A 88 8.63 -3.17 10.54
CA VAL A 88 9.31 -1.88 10.69
C VAL A 88 10.43 -1.98 11.72
N GLN A 89 10.16 -2.59 12.86
CA GLN A 89 11.16 -2.75 13.92
C GLN A 89 12.30 -3.67 13.48
N SER A 90 11.98 -4.79 12.85
CA SER A 90 13.02 -5.75 12.43
C SER A 90 13.96 -5.17 11.37
N LYS A 91 13.51 -4.17 10.63
CA LYS A 91 14.30 -3.49 9.60
C LYS A 91 14.84 -2.14 10.06
N HIS A 92 14.63 -1.78 11.33
CA HIS A 92 15.13 -0.54 11.93
C HIS A 92 14.68 0.72 11.18
N LEU A 93 13.42 0.74 10.73
CA LEU A 93 12.88 1.89 10.02
C LEU A 93 12.27 2.90 11.00
N ASP A 94 12.26 4.17 10.61
CA ASP A 94 11.70 5.26 11.40
C ASP A 94 10.21 5.43 11.09
N SER A 95 9.34 4.96 11.99
CA SER A 95 7.90 5.04 11.81
C SER A 95 7.32 6.44 12.01
N SER A 96 8.13 7.39 12.49
CA SER A 96 7.67 8.76 12.68
C SER A 96 7.69 9.58 11.40
N ASN A 97 8.25 9.05 10.31
CA ASN A 97 8.43 9.78 9.06
C ASN A 97 8.08 8.89 7.86
N PHE A 98 6.82 8.46 7.80
CA PHE A 98 6.33 7.72 6.64
C PHE A 98 5.73 8.66 5.59
N ILE A 99 5.56 8.15 4.37
CA ILE A 99 4.88 8.87 3.30
C ILE A 99 3.42 9.16 3.69
N ALA A 100 2.82 10.14 3.01
CA ALA A 100 1.45 10.54 3.29
C ALA A 100 0.48 9.37 3.10
N GLY A 101 -0.46 9.24 4.02
CA GLY A 101 -1.45 8.16 4.02
C GLY A 101 -0.98 6.87 4.67
N ALA A 102 0.27 6.81 5.14
CA ALA A 102 0.83 5.62 5.77
C ALA A 102 0.91 5.80 7.29
N GLU A 103 0.51 4.76 8.01
CA GLU A 103 0.62 4.73 9.46
C GLU A 103 0.98 3.32 9.92
N ALA A 104 1.69 3.22 11.04
CA ALA A 104 2.03 1.93 11.62
C ALA A 104 0.77 1.30 12.20
N GLY A 105 0.54 0.03 11.89
CA GLY A 105 -0.58 -0.71 12.43
C GLY A 105 -0.51 -2.16 12.02
N GLY A 106 -0.96 -3.02 12.92
CA GLY A 106 -0.90 -4.45 12.71
C GLY A 106 -2.22 -5.06 12.24
N THR A 107 -2.32 -6.37 12.43
CA THR A 107 -3.46 -7.13 11.92
C THR A 107 -4.77 -6.75 12.59
N VAL A 108 -4.75 -6.32 13.84
CA VAL A 108 -5.98 -5.89 14.52
C VAL A 108 -6.58 -4.69 13.81
N GLN A 109 -5.76 -3.69 13.52
CA GLN A 109 -6.21 -2.51 12.78
C GLN A 109 -6.69 -2.85 11.39
N LEU A 110 -6.03 -3.81 10.72
CA LEU A 110 -6.44 -4.25 9.40
C LEU A 110 -7.84 -4.87 9.44
N TRP A 111 -8.08 -5.77 10.40
CA TRP A 111 -9.39 -6.39 10.53
C TRP A 111 -10.49 -5.39 10.89
N GLU A 112 -10.16 -4.43 11.77
CA GLU A 112 -11.11 -3.36 12.10
C GLU A 112 -11.47 -2.54 10.86
N TRP A 113 -10.47 -2.21 10.05
CA TRP A 113 -10.73 -1.45 8.82
C TRP A 113 -11.57 -2.27 7.83
N ILE A 114 -11.27 -3.54 7.66
CA ILE A 114 -12.02 -4.41 6.76
C ILE A 114 -13.49 -4.50 7.18
N GLY A 115 -13.75 -4.60 8.49
CA GLY A 115 -15.11 -4.64 9.01
C GLY A 115 -15.93 -5.76 8.39
N ASP A 116 -17.02 -5.40 7.71
CA ASP A 116 -17.93 -6.37 7.10
C ASP A 116 -17.37 -7.03 5.83
N GLY A 117 -16.30 -6.52 5.29
CA GLY A 117 -15.66 -7.15 4.15
C GLY A 117 -14.96 -6.19 3.22
N ALA A 118 -14.07 -6.76 2.44
CA ALA A 118 -13.34 -6.06 1.38
C ALA A 118 -12.94 -7.07 0.33
N THR A 119 -12.84 -6.63 -0.92
CA THR A 119 -12.19 -7.44 -1.95
C THR A 119 -10.69 -7.37 -1.72
N THR A 120 -10.03 -8.52 -1.68
CA THR A 120 -8.62 -8.59 -1.32
C THR A 120 -7.78 -9.17 -2.45
N PHE A 121 -6.59 -8.59 -2.62
CA PHE A 121 -5.55 -9.09 -3.52
C PHE A 121 -4.24 -9.18 -2.73
N SER A 122 -3.36 -10.09 -3.13
CA SER A 122 -2.08 -10.30 -2.43
C SER A 122 -0.94 -10.41 -3.44
N TYR A 123 0.16 -9.76 -3.11
CA TYR A 123 1.36 -9.76 -3.95
C TYR A 123 2.64 -9.97 -3.17
#